data_ce661b53c92dc62e569342f38105f292
#
_entry.id   ce661b53c92dc62e569342f38105f292
#
_cell.length_a   1.000
_cell.length_b   1.000
_cell.length_c   1.000
_cell.angle_alpha   90.00
_cell.angle_beta   90.00
_cell.angle_gamma   90.00
#
_symmetry.space_group_name_H-M   'P 1'
#
loop_
_entity.id
_entity.type
_entity.pdbx_description
1 polymer ?
#
loop_
_entity_poly.entity_id
_entity_poly.type
_entity_poly.pdbx_seq_one_letter_code
_entity_poly.pdbx_strand_id
1 'polypeptide(L)'
;FLTGLHLEQYRHATYNPMDYYMEALRREPGDVRCNNAVGLLLMRKGQFAMAESYFRKAVETLTERNPNPYDGEPYYNWGWSCMMQQKWDEAYDAFFKSAWNAAWQDAAYYALAQLDTRKGKYESALDKIDRSLIRNWHNHKARQLKTSILRKLGRKEEALALVAESLQIDRFNMGCRFEHYLLTRDVEVLEEMKKLMRGWAHGYIEYALDFAAAGLYEEALSLLECYVTGVTEVYPVVYYTMGYFHTCKGDESKALEYYQRAEKENHSYCFPNRIEEVLILQDALRLNIHGAKAAYSLGNFWYANRQYDNAIACWEHSAAINPAYPTVWRNLSLAYYNKRDDKQKALETLEKAYALDEHDSRILMELDQLYKRLGRPHSERLA
;
A
#
# COMPACT_ATOMS: atom_id res chain seq x y z
N PHE A 1 -18.29 -15.69 13.70
CA PHE A 1 -18.00 -15.10 12.39
C PHE A 1 -18.93 -13.91 12.05
N LEU A 2 -20.26 -14.13 11.96
CA LEU A 2 -21.21 -13.10 11.48
C LEU A 2 -21.14 -11.78 12.27
N THR A 3 -20.96 -11.84 13.60
CA THR A 3 -20.80 -10.63 14.41
C THR A 3 -19.54 -9.86 14.04
N GLY A 4 -18.41 -10.56 13.87
CA GLY A 4 -17.16 -9.93 13.41
C GLY A 4 -17.32 -9.30 12.03
N LEU A 5 -17.93 -10.01 11.09
CA LEU A 5 -18.21 -9.51 9.73
C LEU A 5 -19.09 -8.24 9.76
N HIS A 6 -20.15 -8.23 10.56
CA HIS A 6 -21.00 -7.06 10.73
C HIS A 6 -20.22 -5.84 11.24
N LEU A 7 -19.41 -6.03 12.30
CA LEU A 7 -18.56 -4.95 12.83
C LEU A 7 -17.57 -4.41 11.81
N GLU A 8 -17.02 -5.27 10.96
CA GLU A 8 -16.09 -4.90 9.90
C GLU A 8 -16.79 -4.11 8.78
N GLN A 9 -17.96 -4.58 8.31
CA GLN A 9 -18.74 -3.92 7.27
C GLN A 9 -19.20 -2.52 7.68
N TYR A 10 -19.64 -2.34 8.93
CA TYR A 10 -20.06 -1.05 9.46
C TYR A 10 -18.94 -0.21 10.09
N ARG A 11 -17.68 -0.70 10.03
CA ARG A 11 -16.50 -0.01 10.60
C ARG A 11 -16.75 0.45 12.04
N HIS A 12 -17.24 -0.46 12.87
CA HIS A 12 -17.64 -0.13 14.23
C HIS A 12 -16.50 0.50 15.04
N ALA A 13 -16.73 1.66 15.65
CA ALA A 13 -15.67 2.45 16.28
C ALA A 13 -15.13 1.80 17.57
N THR A 14 -15.99 1.12 18.33
CA THR A 14 -15.68 0.62 19.68
C THR A 14 -15.27 -0.84 19.70
N TYR A 15 -15.98 -1.70 18.97
CA TYR A 15 -15.74 -3.14 19.00
C TYR A 15 -14.83 -3.56 17.83
N ASN A 16 -13.82 -4.37 18.16
CA ASN A 16 -12.86 -4.85 17.18
C ASN A 16 -13.36 -6.19 16.60
N PRO A 17 -13.55 -6.30 15.28
CA PRO A 17 -13.95 -7.57 14.64
C PRO A 17 -12.97 -8.72 14.91
N MET A 18 -11.68 -8.42 15.10
CA MET A 18 -10.65 -9.41 15.42
C MET A 18 -10.99 -10.23 16.67
N ASP A 19 -11.54 -9.61 17.72
CA ASP A 19 -11.85 -10.27 18.98
C ASP A 19 -12.89 -11.39 18.78
N TYR A 20 -13.85 -11.16 17.90
CA TYR A 20 -14.90 -12.14 17.58
C TYR A 20 -14.38 -13.27 16.70
N TYR A 21 -13.50 -12.97 15.74
CA TYR A 21 -12.88 -14.01 14.91
C TYR A 21 -11.93 -14.87 15.73
N MET A 22 -11.11 -14.28 16.59
CA MET A 22 -10.19 -15.02 17.46
C MET A 22 -10.94 -15.88 18.49
N GLU A 23 -12.05 -15.41 19.05
CA GLU A 23 -12.89 -16.25 19.93
C GLU A 23 -13.52 -17.44 19.17
N ALA A 24 -13.90 -17.24 17.92
CA ALA A 24 -14.35 -18.34 17.07
C ALA A 24 -13.22 -19.36 16.81
N LEU A 25 -12.02 -18.89 16.49
CA LEU A 25 -10.86 -19.75 16.25
C LEU A 25 -10.35 -20.44 17.52
N ARG A 26 -10.57 -19.88 18.71
CA ARG A 26 -10.29 -20.55 19.98
C ARG A 26 -11.18 -21.79 20.17
N ARG A 27 -12.43 -21.74 19.69
CA ARG A 27 -13.39 -22.87 19.75
C ARG A 27 -13.20 -23.85 18.61
N GLU A 28 -12.97 -23.35 17.39
CA GLU A 28 -12.82 -24.09 16.16
C GLU A 28 -11.61 -23.55 15.39
N PRO A 29 -10.39 -24.05 15.68
CA PRO A 29 -9.15 -23.54 15.05
C PRO A 29 -9.12 -23.68 13.53
N GLY A 30 -9.90 -24.61 12.98
CA GLY A 30 -10.03 -24.86 11.56
C GLY A 30 -11.13 -24.06 10.86
N ASP A 31 -11.88 -23.18 11.53
CA ASP A 31 -12.94 -22.41 10.85
C ASP A 31 -12.37 -21.61 9.67
N VAL A 32 -12.73 -22.01 8.45
CA VAL A 32 -12.21 -21.45 7.19
C VAL A 32 -12.52 -19.96 7.07
N ARG A 33 -13.73 -19.56 7.41
CA ARG A 33 -14.20 -18.17 7.27
C ARG A 33 -13.49 -17.24 8.26
N CYS A 34 -13.30 -17.70 9.51
CA CYS A 34 -12.62 -16.92 10.53
C CYS A 34 -11.11 -16.80 10.23
N ASN A 35 -10.45 -17.90 9.80
CA ASN A 35 -9.05 -17.84 9.38
C ASN A 35 -8.88 -16.86 8.19
N ASN A 36 -9.72 -16.96 7.17
CA ASN A 36 -9.69 -16.06 6.03
C ASN A 36 -9.91 -14.59 6.43
N ALA A 37 -10.88 -14.31 7.30
CA ALA A 37 -11.17 -12.96 7.79
C ALA A 37 -10.02 -12.36 8.62
N VAL A 38 -9.42 -13.16 9.53
CA VAL A 38 -8.22 -12.74 10.28
C VAL A 38 -7.06 -12.43 9.33
N GLY A 39 -6.83 -13.31 8.34
CA GLY A 39 -5.81 -13.08 7.31
C GLY A 39 -6.01 -11.76 6.58
N LEU A 40 -7.23 -11.44 6.15
CA LEU A 40 -7.55 -10.15 5.49
C LEU A 40 -7.32 -8.94 6.40
N LEU A 41 -7.68 -9.02 7.69
CA LEU A 41 -7.40 -7.94 8.64
C LEU A 41 -5.89 -7.72 8.83
N LEU A 42 -5.11 -8.80 8.84
CA LEU A 42 -3.64 -8.74 8.92
C LEU A 42 -3.01 -8.17 7.64
N MET A 43 -3.52 -8.56 6.46
CA MET A 43 -3.11 -7.98 5.17
C MET A 43 -3.26 -6.45 5.15
N ARG A 44 -4.43 -5.94 5.57
CA ARG A 44 -4.68 -4.49 5.66
C ARG A 44 -3.74 -3.77 6.62
N LYS A 45 -3.18 -4.49 7.58
CA LYS A 45 -2.19 -3.98 8.54
C LYS A 45 -0.75 -4.13 8.06
N GLY A 46 -0.49 -4.63 6.85
CA GLY A 46 0.85 -4.89 6.35
C GLY A 46 1.57 -6.08 7.00
N GLN A 47 0.83 -6.96 7.71
CA GLN A 47 1.38 -8.14 8.39
C GLN A 47 1.28 -9.39 7.50
N PHE A 48 1.96 -9.34 6.35
CA PHE A 48 1.78 -10.30 5.26
C PHE A 48 2.14 -11.74 5.64
N ALA A 49 3.25 -11.97 6.36
CA ALA A 49 3.67 -13.30 6.78
C ALA A 49 2.70 -13.92 7.81
N MET A 50 2.16 -13.11 8.72
CA MET A 50 1.14 -13.58 9.65
C MET A 50 -0.17 -13.88 8.91
N ALA A 51 -0.59 -13.03 7.99
CA ALA A 51 -1.78 -13.25 7.16
C ALA A 51 -1.68 -14.56 6.38
N GLU A 52 -0.53 -14.84 5.79
CA GLU A 52 -0.27 -16.08 5.07
C GLU A 52 -0.54 -17.32 5.92
N SER A 53 -0.13 -17.34 7.19
CA SER A 53 -0.33 -18.50 8.07
C SER A 53 -1.82 -18.80 8.29
N TYR A 54 -2.65 -17.78 8.40
CA TYR A 54 -4.09 -17.93 8.53
C TYR A 54 -4.75 -18.38 7.21
N PHE A 55 -4.33 -17.81 6.08
CA PHE A 55 -4.83 -18.27 4.77
C PHE A 55 -4.45 -19.73 4.48
N ARG A 56 -3.21 -20.13 4.79
CA ARG A 56 -2.78 -21.53 4.67
C ARG A 56 -3.65 -22.45 5.53
N LYS A 57 -3.94 -22.04 6.77
CA LYS A 57 -4.82 -22.80 7.66
C LYS A 57 -6.24 -22.94 7.11
N ALA A 58 -6.78 -21.84 6.55
CA ALA A 58 -8.07 -21.87 5.86
C ALA A 58 -8.07 -22.86 4.69
N VAL A 59 -7.03 -22.82 3.84
CA VAL A 59 -6.87 -23.73 2.69
C VAL A 59 -6.70 -25.18 3.13
N GLU A 60 -5.88 -25.46 4.13
CA GLU A 60 -5.70 -26.81 4.68
C GLU A 60 -7.04 -27.44 5.09
N THR A 61 -7.82 -26.71 5.89
CA THR A 61 -9.14 -27.18 6.34
C THR A 61 -10.12 -27.33 5.17
N LEU A 62 -10.12 -26.36 4.24
CA LEU A 62 -11.00 -26.34 3.08
C LEU A 62 -10.77 -27.56 2.17
N THR A 63 -9.53 -28.02 2.09
CA THR A 63 -9.11 -29.12 1.20
C THR A 63 -9.01 -30.48 1.88
N GLU A 64 -9.23 -30.58 3.18
CA GLU A 64 -9.12 -31.84 3.94
C GLU A 64 -9.93 -33.01 3.33
N ARG A 65 -11.15 -32.71 2.86
CA ARG A 65 -12.05 -33.73 2.29
C ARG A 65 -12.24 -33.60 0.77
N ASN A 66 -11.89 -32.47 0.21
CA ASN A 66 -12.04 -32.19 -1.21
C ASN A 66 -10.87 -31.36 -1.73
N PRO A 67 -9.94 -31.93 -2.52
CA PRO A 67 -8.79 -31.19 -3.06
C PRO A 67 -9.18 -30.04 -4.02
N ASN A 68 -10.44 -30.02 -4.47
CA ASN A 68 -11.00 -29.01 -5.35
C ASN A 68 -12.21 -28.35 -4.67
N PRO A 69 -11.99 -27.49 -3.65
CA PRO A 69 -13.06 -26.89 -2.89
C PRO A 69 -13.88 -25.92 -3.76
N TYR A 70 -15.12 -25.73 -3.34
CA TYR A 70 -16.05 -24.83 -4.02
C TYR A 70 -15.67 -23.35 -3.86
N ASP A 71 -15.01 -22.98 -2.74
CA ASP A 71 -14.60 -21.61 -2.43
C ASP A 71 -13.15 -21.35 -2.84
N GLY A 72 -12.95 -20.35 -3.69
CA GLY A 72 -11.63 -19.92 -4.17
C GLY A 72 -11.03 -18.75 -3.39
N GLU A 73 -11.79 -18.11 -2.48
CA GLU A 73 -11.37 -16.90 -1.78
C GLU A 73 -10.11 -17.10 -0.94
N PRO A 74 -9.98 -18.13 -0.08
CA PRO A 74 -8.78 -18.33 0.72
C PRO A 74 -7.52 -18.52 -0.13
N TYR A 75 -7.63 -19.18 -1.29
CA TYR A 75 -6.52 -19.30 -2.24
C TYR A 75 -6.12 -17.97 -2.86
N TYR A 76 -7.11 -17.16 -3.25
CA TYR A 76 -6.85 -15.83 -3.81
C TYR A 76 -6.12 -14.92 -2.80
N ASN A 77 -6.60 -14.89 -1.58
CA ASN A 77 -6.01 -14.08 -0.50
C ASN A 77 -4.61 -14.59 -0.10
N TRP A 78 -4.41 -15.91 -0.10
CA TRP A 78 -3.08 -16.49 0.07
C TRP A 78 -2.13 -16.07 -1.05
N GLY A 79 -2.57 -16.11 -2.32
CA GLY A 79 -1.79 -15.63 -3.45
C GLY A 79 -1.34 -14.18 -3.27
N TRP A 80 -2.23 -13.31 -2.82
CA TRP A 80 -1.88 -11.91 -2.54
C TRP A 80 -0.87 -11.76 -1.40
N SER A 81 -1.02 -12.53 -0.32
CA SER A 81 -0.04 -12.49 0.78
C SER A 81 1.35 -12.94 0.32
N CYS A 82 1.42 -13.91 -0.59
CA CYS A 82 2.66 -14.35 -1.23
C CYS A 82 3.23 -13.28 -2.17
N MET A 83 2.40 -12.60 -2.97
CA MET A 83 2.85 -11.48 -3.82
C MET A 83 3.51 -10.37 -3.01
N MET A 84 2.92 -9.95 -1.89
CA MET A 84 3.49 -8.93 -1.01
C MET A 84 4.84 -9.35 -0.40
N GLN A 85 5.11 -10.64 -0.34
CA GLN A 85 6.37 -11.22 0.15
C GLN A 85 7.32 -11.63 -0.99
N GLN A 86 6.98 -11.30 -2.24
CA GLN A 86 7.75 -11.69 -3.45
C GLN A 86 7.91 -13.21 -3.63
N LYS A 87 7.03 -14.01 -3.04
CA LYS A 87 6.95 -15.46 -3.23
C LYS A 87 6.16 -15.77 -4.51
N TRP A 88 6.77 -15.48 -5.67
CA TRP A 88 6.07 -15.43 -6.97
C TRP A 88 5.51 -16.77 -7.43
N ASP A 89 6.22 -17.87 -7.18
CA ASP A 89 5.78 -19.21 -7.60
C ASP A 89 4.63 -19.72 -6.73
N GLU A 90 4.71 -19.53 -5.41
CA GLU A 90 3.62 -19.86 -4.49
C GLU A 90 2.37 -18.99 -4.76
N ALA A 91 2.56 -17.71 -5.07
CA ALA A 91 1.46 -16.83 -5.48
C ALA A 91 0.78 -17.34 -6.76
N TYR A 92 1.58 -17.76 -7.74
CA TYR A 92 1.07 -18.30 -9.00
C TYR A 92 0.21 -19.54 -8.77
N ASP A 93 0.70 -20.51 -8.00
CA ASP A 93 -0.03 -21.75 -7.70
C ASP A 93 -1.35 -21.47 -6.95
N ALA A 94 -1.32 -20.55 -5.98
CA ALA A 94 -2.50 -20.17 -5.23
C ALA A 94 -3.55 -19.47 -6.13
N PHE A 95 -3.16 -18.52 -6.96
CA PHE A 95 -4.08 -17.87 -7.91
C PHE A 95 -4.60 -18.85 -8.97
N PHE A 96 -3.75 -19.75 -9.46
CA PHE A 96 -4.17 -20.76 -10.42
C PHE A 96 -5.26 -21.66 -9.82
N LYS A 97 -5.11 -22.06 -8.56
CA LYS A 97 -6.13 -22.85 -7.85
C LYS A 97 -7.41 -22.03 -7.60
N SER A 98 -7.29 -20.75 -7.24
CA SER A 98 -8.44 -19.84 -7.07
C SER A 98 -9.25 -19.68 -8.36
N ALA A 99 -8.59 -19.65 -9.53
CA ALA A 99 -9.25 -19.51 -10.84
C ALA A 99 -10.17 -20.68 -11.22
N TRP A 100 -10.15 -21.80 -10.48
CA TRP A 100 -11.08 -22.91 -10.68
C TRP A 100 -12.48 -22.56 -10.20
N ASN A 101 -12.62 -21.59 -9.30
CA ASN A 101 -13.90 -21.07 -8.87
C ASN A 101 -14.35 -19.91 -9.77
N ALA A 102 -15.57 -19.99 -10.31
CA ALA A 102 -16.10 -19.02 -11.28
C ALA A 102 -16.15 -17.59 -10.72
N ALA A 103 -16.41 -17.42 -9.42
CA ALA A 103 -16.50 -16.12 -8.75
C ALA A 103 -15.15 -15.39 -8.66
N TRP A 104 -14.04 -16.14 -8.72
CA TRP A 104 -12.70 -15.60 -8.58
C TRP A 104 -11.91 -15.56 -9.90
N GLN A 105 -12.51 -16.04 -11.01
CA GLN A 105 -11.80 -16.19 -12.28
C GLN A 105 -11.25 -14.88 -12.83
N ASP A 106 -12.01 -13.78 -12.81
CA ASP A 106 -11.52 -12.51 -13.34
C ASP A 106 -10.30 -12.00 -12.55
N ALA A 107 -10.41 -11.95 -11.24
CA ALA A 107 -9.35 -11.47 -10.36
C ALA A 107 -8.11 -12.40 -10.37
N ALA A 108 -8.33 -13.72 -10.32
CA ALA A 108 -7.23 -14.69 -10.32
C ALA A 108 -6.49 -14.74 -11.67
N TYR A 109 -7.20 -14.71 -12.79
CA TYR A 109 -6.56 -14.65 -14.11
C TYR A 109 -5.83 -13.32 -14.35
N TYR A 110 -6.35 -12.20 -13.82
CA TYR A 110 -5.63 -10.93 -13.83
C TYR A 110 -4.29 -11.03 -13.07
N ALA A 111 -4.30 -11.58 -11.86
CA ALA A 111 -3.08 -11.76 -11.06
C ALA A 111 -2.09 -12.73 -11.72
N LEU A 112 -2.58 -13.83 -12.32
CA LEU A 112 -1.75 -14.75 -13.10
C LEU A 112 -1.10 -14.08 -14.32
N ALA A 113 -1.85 -13.19 -15.01
CA ALA A 113 -1.33 -12.43 -16.14
C ALA A 113 -0.24 -11.44 -15.69
N GLN A 114 -0.39 -10.80 -14.50
CA GLN A 114 0.67 -9.98 -13.91
C GLN A 114 1.95 -10.80 -13.66
N LEU A 115 1.83 -11.99 -13.07
CA LEU A 115 2.97 -12.86 -12.77
C LEU A 115 3.65 -13.39 -14.05
N ASP A 116 2.89 -13.76 -15.08
CA ASP A 116 3.45 -14.18 -16.36
C ASP A 116 4.13 -13.00 -17.09
N THR A 117 3.55 -11.80 -17.04
CA THR A 117 4.16 -10.58 -17.59
C THR A 117 5.50 -10.30 -16.89
N ARG A 118 5.55 -10.40 -15.56
CA ARG A 118 6.76 -10.25 -14.76
C ARG A 118 7.87 -11.24 -15.18
N LYS A 119 7.49 -12.45 -15.57
CA LYS A 119 8.40 -13.50 -16.05
C LYS A 119 8.74 -13.38 -17.55
N GLY A 120 8.22 -12.35 -18.24
CA GLY A 120 8.40 -12.17 -19.69
C GLY A 120 7.62 -13.16 -20.55
N LYS A 121 6.68 -13.93 -19.99
CA LYS A 121 5.87 -14.93 -20.68
C LYS A 121 4.62 -14.27 -21.30
N TYR A 122 4.83 -13.34 -22.24
CA TYR A 122 3.76 -12.46 -22.73
C TYR A 122 2.62 -13.19 -23.44
N GLU A 123 2.87 -14.25 -24.20
CA GLU A 123 1.80 -15.04 -24.84
C GLU A 123 0.92 -15.76 -23.79
N SER A 124 1.54 -16.33 -22.75
CA SER A 124 0.82 -16.93 -21.63
C SER A 124 0.03 -15.87 -20.83
N ALA A 125 0.61 -14.70 -20.63
CA ALA A 125 -0.05 -13.56 -19.99
C ALA A 125 -1.26 -13.09 -20.80
N LEU A 126 -1.16 -13.09 -22.15
CA LEU A 126 -2.26 -12.71 -23.04
C LEU A 126 -3.45 -13.67 -22.93
N ASP A 127 -3.22 -15.01 -22.93
CA ASP A 127 -4.28 -15.99 -22.70
C ASP A 127 -5.00 -15.76 -21.38
N LYS A 128 -4.25 -15.49 -20.30
CA LYS A 128 -4.84 -15.29 -18.99
C LYS A 128 -5.61 -13.98 -18.87
N ILE A 129 -5.07 -12.88 -19.42
CA ILE A 129 -5.77 -11.60 -19.35
C ILE A 129 -7.05 -11.63 -20.20
N ASP A 130 -7.08 -12.37 -21.29
CA ASP A 130 -8.29 -12.57 -22.09
C ASP A 130 -9.35 -13.32 -21.29
N ARG A 131 -8.97 -14.37 -20.56
CA ARG A 131 -9.87 -15.09 -19.65
C ARG A 131 -10.42 -14.20 -18.54
N SER A 132 -9.62 -13.30 -17.98
CA SER A 132 -10.08 -12.31 -17.02
C SER A 132 -11.13 -11.39 -17.64
N LEU A 133 -10.86 -10.83 -18.82
CA LEU A 133 -11.75 -9.90 -19.53
C LEU A 133 -13.04 -10.55 -20.03
N ILE A 134 -13.06 -11.85 -20.37
CA ILE A 134 -14.29 -12.60 -20.66
C ILE A 134 -15.24 -12.59 -19.44
N ARG A 135 -14.69 -12.61 -18.22
CA ARG A 135 -15.49 -12.59 -16.99
C ARG A 135 -15.87 -11.19 -16.54
N ASN A 136 -14.98 -10.24 -16.73
CA ASN A 136 -15.19 -8.84 -16.34
C ASN A 136 -14.63 -7.90 -17.42
N TRP A 137 -15.44 -7.63 -18.42
CA TRP A 137 -15.09 -6.77 -19.55
C TRP A 137 -14.72 -5.33 -19.15
N HIS A 138 -15.30 -4.84 -18.04
CA HIS A 138 -15.08 -3.50 -17.52
C HIS A 138 -13.89 -3.41 -16.54
N ASN A 139 -13.07 -4.44 -16.42
CA ASN A 139 -11.87 -4.37 -15.61
C ASN A 139 -10.81 -3.47 -16.28
N HIS A 140 -10.77 -2.20 -15.89
CA HIS A 140 -9.87 -1.19 -16.47
C HIS A 140 -8.40 -1.54 -16.27
N LYS A 141 -8.02 -2.13 -15.13
CA LYS A 141 -6.65 -2.59 -14.86
C LYS A 141 -6.25 -3.76 -15.78
N ALA A 142 -7.18 -4.67 -16.04
CA ALA A 142 -6.95 -5.78 -16.98
C ALA A 142 -6.81 -5.27 -18.43
N ARG A 143 -7.59 -4.27 -18.83
CA ARG A 143 -7.46 -3.63 -20.14
C ARG A 143 -6.13 -2.92 -20.33
N GLN A 144 -5.65 -2.19 -19.30
CA GLN A 144 -4.33 -1.60 -19.29
C GLN A 144 -3.25 -2.67 -19.43
N LEU A 145 -3.28 -3.73 -18.60
CA LEU A 145 -2.30 -4.80 -18.63
C LEU A 145 -2.28 -5.52 -19.99
N LYS A 146 -3.46 -5.81 -20.57
CA LYS A 146 -3.53 -6.38 -21.91
C LYS A 146 -2.89 -5.47 -22.96
N THR A 147 -3.12 -4.17 -22.88
CA THR A 147 -2.46 -3.20 -23.78
C THR A 147 -0.95 -3.24 -23.63
N SER A 148 -0.43 -3.30 -22.38
CA SER A 148 1.02 -3.45 -22.11
C SER A 148 1.57 -4.75 -22.72
N ILE A 149 0.87 -5.87 -22.53
CA ILE A 149 1.27 -7.17 -23.07
C ILE A 149 1.32 -7.14 -24.61
N LEU A 150 0.29 -6.60 -25.27
CA LEU A 150 0.24 -6.46 -26.72
C LEU A 150 1.39 -5.58 -27.25
N ARG A 151 1.69 -4.48 -26.55
CA ARG A 151 2.86 -3.63 -26.88
C ARG A 151 4.18 -4.41 -26.76
N LYS A 152 4.37 -5.21 -25.70
CA LYS A 152 5.57 -6.03 -25.50
C LYS A 152 5.69 -7.15 -26.56
N LEU A 153 4.59 -7.64 -27.09
CA LEU A 153 4.53 -8.60 -28.19
C LEU A 153 4.73 -7.94 -29.58
N GLY A 154 4.82 -6.60 -29.66
CA GLY A 154 4.92 -5.88 -30.93
C GLY A 154 3.59 -5.78 -31.72
N ARG A 155 2.46 -6.18 -31.12
CA ARG A 155 1.13 -6.16 -31.73
C ARG A 155 0.49 -4.78 -31.62
N LYS A 156 1.12 -3.78 -32.24
CA LYS A 156 0.83 -2.36 -32.07
C LYS A 156 -0.60 -1.99 -32.47
N GLU A 157 -1.07 -2.49 -33.61
CA GLU A 157 -2.40 -2.17 -34.12
C GLU A 157 -3.51 -2.67 -33.18
N GLU A 158 -3.35 -3.87 -32.64
CA GLU A 158 -4.30 -4.44 -31.69
C GLU A 158 -4.27 -3.68 -30.34
N ALA A 159 -3.09 -3.28 -29.88
CA ALA A 159 -2.94 -2.47 -28.70
C ALA A 159 -3.64 -1.11 -28.85
N LEU A 160 -3.48 -0.43 -29.99
CA LEU A 160 -4.15 0.85 -30.27
C LEU A 160 -5.68 0.69 -30.38
N ALA A 161 -6.16 -0.39 -31.01
CA ALA A 161 -7.60 -0.68 -31.07
C ALA A 161 -8.19 -0.87 -29.65
N LEU A 162 -7.50 -1.63 -28.79
CA LEU A 162 -7.91 -1.84 -27.40
C LEU A 162 -7.90 -0.54 -26.59
N VAL A 163 -6.91 0.33 -26.81
CA VAL A 163 -6.87 1.67 -26.18
C VAL A 163 -8.08 2.49 -26.59
N ALA A 164 -8.36 2.57 -27.91
CA ALA A 164 -9.49 3.34 -28.42
C ALA A 164 -10.81 2.87 -27.81
N GLU A 165 -11.04 1.56 -27.78
CA GLU A 165 -12.22 0.96 -27.16
C GLU A 165 -12.29 1.25 -25.65
N SER A 166 -11.16 1.11 -24.93
CA SER A 166 -11.10 1.34 -23.48
C SER A 166 -11.43 2.78 -23.11
N LEU A 167 -11.00 3.75 -23.94
CA LEU A 167 -11.28 5.17 -23.74
C LEU A 167 -12.72 5.57 -24.12
N GLN A 168 -13.40 4.79 -24.95
CA GLN A 168 -14.84 4.93 -25.18
C GLN A 168 -15.66 4.45 -23.97
N ILE A 169 -15.21 3.37 -23.30
CA ILE A 169 -15.85 2.86 -22.08
C ILE A 169 -15.62 3.84 -20.93
N ASP A 170 -14.38 4.26 -20.71
CA ASP A 170 -14.02 5.21 -19.67
C ASP A 170 -12.86 6.11 -20.12
N ARG A 171 -13.21 7.38 -20.37
CA ARG A 171 -12.22 8.42 -20.73
C ARG A 171 -11.15 8.66 -19.66
N PHE A 172 -11.37 8.25 -18.42
CA PHE A 172 -10.45 8.38 -17.30
C PHE A 172 -9.59 7.14 -17.05
N ASN A 173 -9.58 6.18 -17.98
CA ASN A 173 -8.61 5.09 -17.93
C ASN A 173 -7.21 5.61 -18.27
N MET A 174 -6.52 6.18 -17.24
CA MET A 174 -5.20 6.80 -17.40
C MET A 174 -4.12 5.79 -17.76
N GLY A 175 -4.27 4.53 -17.31
CA GLY A 175 -3.35 3.46 -17.69
C GLY A 175 -3.36 3.21 -19.21
N CYS A 176 -4.53 3.13 -19.84
CA CYS A 176 -4.64 3.00 -21.29
C CYS A 176 -4.18 4.28 -22.02
N ARG A 177 -4.39 5.49 -21.45
CA ARG A 177 -3.85 6.74 -22.02
C ARG A 177 -2.33 6.74 -22.00
N PHE A 178 -1.72 6.32 -20.91
CA PHE A 178 -0.28 6.23 -20.82
C PHE A 178 0.29 5.19 -21.80
N GLU A 179 -0.36 4.04 -21.94
CA GLU A 179 -0.01 3.05 -22.97
C GLU A 179 -0.17 3.60 -24.40
N HIS A 180 -1.19 4.44 -24.67
CA HIS A 180 -1.30 5.14 -25.93
C HIS A 180 -0.08 6.00 -26.22
N TYR A 181 0.37 6.79 -25.24
CA TYR A 181 1.60 7.57 -25.36
C TYR A 181 2.83 6.67 -25.58
N LEU A 182 2.95 5.55 -24.86
CA LEU A 182 4.07 4.63 -25.03
C LEU A 182 4.13 4.00 -26.43
N LEU A 183 2.97 3.76 -27.05
CA LEU A 183 2.84 3.19 -28.41
C LEU A 183 3.10 4.22 -29.52
N THR A 184 2.70 5.47 -29.32
CA THR A 184 2.73 6.51 -30.37
C THR A 184 3.84 7.51 -30.20
N ARG A 185 4.28 7.74 -28.95
CA ARG A 185 5.16 8.83 -28.55
C ARG A 185 4.59 10.21 -28.85
N ASP A 186 3.27 10.30 -28.97
CA ASP A 186 2.54 11.54 -29.20
C ASP A 186 2.47 12.37 -27.92
N VAL A 187 3.10 13.54 -27.95
CA VAL A 187 3.19 14.46 -26.80
C VAL A 187 1.80 15.04 -26.46
N GLU A 188 0.90 15.23 -27.42
CA GLU A 188 -0.44 15.74 -27.15
C GLU A 188 -1.26 14.77 -26.29
N VAL A 189 -1.13 13.47 -26.55
CA VAL A 189 -1.74 12.42 -25.73
C VAL A 189 -1.25 12.46 -24.29
N LEU A 190 0.06 12.68 -24.11
CA LEU A 190 0.66 12.78 -22.75
C LEU A 190 0.17 14.04 -22.02
N GLU A 191 0.14 15.18 -22.70
CA GLU A 191 -0.31 16.44 -22.10
C GLU A 191 -1.81 16.41 -21.75
N GLU A 192 -2.65 15.78 -22.57
CA GLU A 192 -4.05 15.55 -22.23
C GLU A 192 -4.18 14.69 -20.97
N MET A 193 -3.40 13.60 -20.85
CA MET A 193 -3.37 12.74 -19.66
C MET A 193 -2.96 13.54 -18.41
N LYS A 194 -1.87 14.31 -18.48
CA LYS A 194 -1.40 15.15 -17.37
C LYS A 194 -2.47 16.15 -16.94
N LYS A 195 -3.16 16.79 -17.89
CA LYS A 195 -4.25 17.72 -17.61
C LYS A 195 -5.40 17.04 -16.88
N LEU A 196 -5.77 15.82 -17.25
CA LEU A 196 -6.82 15.05 -16.59
C LEU A 196 -6.40 14.58 -15.19
N MET A 197 -5.14 14.22 -14.99
CA MET A 197 -4.59 13.79 -13.70
C MET A 197 -4.34 14.96 -12.73
N ARG A 198 -4.33 16.21 -13.21
CA ARG A 198 -4.26 17.45 -12.41
C ARG A 198 -3.06 17.52 -11.44
N GLY A 199 -1.96 16.87 -11.73
CA GLY A 199 -0.81 16.82 -10.83
C GLY A 199 -1.09 16.13 -9.48
N TRP A 200 -2.09 15.24 -9.42
CA TRP A 200 -2.43 14.55 -8.17
C TRP A 200 -1.60 13.28 -7.99
N ALA A 201 -0.62 13.35 -7.07
CA ALA A 201 0.38 12.31 -6.82
C ALA A 201 -0.21 10.91 -6.65
N HIS A 202 -1.31 10.78 -5.88
CA HIS A 202 -1.91 9.49 -5.59
C HIS A 202 -2.41 8.76 -6.85
N GLY A 203 -2.90 9.50 -7.86
CA GLY A 203 -3.28 8.91 -9.14
C GLY A 203 -2.07 8.32 -9.88
N TYR A 204 -0.96 9.05 -9.92
CA TYR A 204 0.28 8.56 -10.54
C TYR A 204 0.86 7.34 -9.82
N ILE A 205 0.87 7.36 -8.48
CA ILE A 205 1.33 6.22 -7.66
C ILE A 205 0.46 4.98 -7.93
N GLU A 206 -0.87 5.14 -7.97
CA GLU A 206 -1.80 4.02 -8.21
C GLU A 206 -1.51 3.29 -9.53
N TYR A 207 -1.45 4.05 -10.64
CA TYR A 207 -1.13 3.44 -11.95
C TYR A 207 0.30 2.92 -12.04
N ALA A 208 1.26 3.57 -11.37
CA ALA A 208 2.64 3.08 -11.32
C ALA A 208 2.75 1.75 -10.55
N LEU A 209 1.99 1.58 -9.48
CA LEU A 209 1.90 0.31 -8.74
C LEU A 209 1.26 -0.80 -9.59
N ASP A 210 0.26 -0.49 -10.42
CA ASP A 210 -0.33 -1.45 -11.34
C ASP A 210 0.70 -1.96 -12.38
N PHE A 211 1.53 -1.08 -12.95
CA PHE A 211 2.66 -1.49 -13.80
C PHE A 211 3.68 -2.32 -13.04
N ALA A 212 4.07 -1.87 -11.85
CA ALA A 212 5.07 -2.53 -11.02
C ALA A 212 4.64 -3.94 -10.57
N ALA A 213 3.34 -4.15 -10.29
CA ALA A 213 2.79 -5.46 -9.96
C ALA A 213 3.03 -6.48 -11.09
N ALA A 214 3.02 -6.03 -12.35
CA ALA A 214 3.35 -6.84 -13.52
C ALA A 214 4.86 -6.87 -13.86
N GLY A 215 5.72 -6.28 -13.03
CA GLY A 215 7.17 -6.20 -13.27
C GLY A 215 7.59 -5.16 -14.32
N LEU A 216 6.68 -4.30 -14.75
CA LEU A 216 6.90 -3.25 -15.75
C LEU A 216 7.45 -1.98 -15.08
N TYR A 217 8.60 -2.10 -14.43
CA TYR A 217 9.19 -1.02 -13.62
C TYR A 217 9.65 0.18 -14.45
N GLU A 218 10.06 0.00 -15.72
CA GLU A 218 10.45 1.12 -16.60
C GLU A 218 9.24 2.00 -16.91
N GLU A 219 8.10 1.38 -17.20
CA GLU A 219 6.84 2.06 -17.44
C GLU A 219 6.36 2.79 -16.18
N ALA A 220 6.44 2.12 -15.02
CA ALA A 220 6.09 2.70 -13.72
C ALA A 220 6.95 3.93 -13.40
N LEU A 221 8.27 3.84 -13.57
CA LEU A 221 9.21 4.95 -13.37
C LEU A 221 8.95 6.09 -14.34
N SER A 222 8.73 5.79 -15.63
CA SER A 222 8.44 6.80 -16.65
C SER A 222 7.13 7.55 -16.34
N LEU A 223 6.12 6.87 -15.82
CA LEU A 223 4.88 7.52 -15.39
C LEU A 223 5.08 8.44 -14.17
N LEU A 224 5.84 8.00 -13.18
CA LEU A 224 6.15 8.84 -12.01
C LEU A 224 7.03 10.04 -12.39
N GLU A 225 7.94 9.90 -13.36
CA GLU A 225 8.74 11.01 -13.88
C GLU A 225 7.86 12.06 -14.56
N CYS A 226 6.77 11.66 -15.23
CA CYS A 226 5.78 12.61 -15.77
C CYS A 226 5.13 13.48 -14.68
N TYR A 227 4.93 12.94 -13.48
CA TYR A 227 4.48 13.70 -12.31
C TYR A 227 5.57 14.63 -11.80
N VAL A 228 6.77 14.11 -11.54
CA VAL A 228 7.90 14.87 -10.96
C VAL A 228 8.23 16.10 -11.81
N THR A 229 8.25 15.95 -13.13
CA THR A 229 8.54 17.05 -14.06
C THR A 229 7.37 18.04 -14.24
N GLY A 230 6.17 17.67 -13.80
CA GLY A 230 4.95 18.46 -13.97
C GLY A 230 4.52 19.28 -12.75
N VAL A 231 5.24 19.17 -11.62
CA VAL A 231 4.87 19.85 -10.36
C VAL A 231 6.04 20.64 -9.77
N THR A 232 5.74 21.64 -8.97
CA THR A 232 6.74 22.45 -8.26
C THR A 232 7.22 21.83 -6.95
N GLU A 233 6.33 21.11 -6.27
CA GLU A 233 6.62 20.36 -5.03
C GLU A 233 6.22 18.91 -5.24
N VAL A 234 7.17 18.00 -5.02
CA VAL A 234 6.94 16.57 -5.19
C VAL A 234 6.41 15.95 -3.90
N TYR A 235 5.31 15.22 -3.99
CA TYR A 235 4.81 14.45 -2.86
C TYR A 235 5.82 13.36 -2.49
N PRO A 236 6.34 13.31 -1.24
CA PRO A 236 7.51 12.50 -0.87
C PRO A 236 7.39 11.02 -1.21
N VAL A 237 6.17 10.44 -1.09
CA VAL A 237 5.94 9.02 -1.38
C VAL A 237 6.25 8.66 -2.84
N VAL A 238 6.18 9.62 -3.76
CA VAL A 238 6.56 9.40 -5.17
C VAL A 238 8.04 9.02 -5.26
N TYR A 239 8.93 9.78 -4.60
CA TYR A 239 10.36 9.46 -4.60
C TYR A 239 10.67 8.16 -3.85
N TYR A 240 9.99 7.88 -2.73
CA TYR A 240 10.11 6.58 -2.06
C TYR A 240 9.69 5.44 -2.99
N THR A 241 8.60 5.61 -3.73
CA THR A 241 8.10 4.61 -4.69
C THR A 241 9.09 4.40 -5.84
N MET A 242 9.66 5.48 -6.40
CA MET A 242 10.68 5.40 -7.45
C MET A 242 11.93 4.68 -6.93
N GLY A 243 12.40 4.99 -5.72
CA GLY A 243 13.50 4.30 -5.07
C GLY A 243 13.24 2.79 -4.96
N TYR A 244 12.07 2.42 -4.47
CA TYR A 244 11.68 1.01 -4.36
C TYR A 244 11.66 0.28 -5.71
N PHE A 245 11.19 0.92 -6.77
CA PHE A 245 11.23 0.32 -8.12
C PHE A 245 12.66 0.13 -8.62
N HIS A 246 13.60 1.03 -8.27
CA HIS A 246 15.01 0.83 -8.54
C HIS A 246 15.59 -0.34 -7.75
N THR A 247 15.24 -0.50 -6.47
CA THR A 247 15.60 -1.69 -5.68
C THR A 247 15.09 -2.98 -6.36
N CYS A 248 13.83 -2.99 -6.79
CA CYS A 248 13.24 -4.14 -7.49
C CYS A 248 13.94 -4.48 -8.82
N LYS A 249 14.61 -3.50 -9.45
CA LYS A 249 15.46 -3.69 -10.63
C LYS A 249 16.91 -4.09 -10.30
N GLY A 250 17.29 -4.13 -9.02
CA GLY A 250 18.65 -4.41 -8.58
C GLY A 250 19.59 -3.21 -8.55
N ASP A 251 19.08 -1.98 -8.70
CA ASP A 251 19.86 -0.73 -8.69
C ASP A 251 19.71 -0.02 -7.33
N GLU A 252 20.36 -0.56 -6.29
CA GLU A 252 20.31 0.00 -4.94
C GLU A 252 20.98 1.38 -4.82
N SER A 253 21.95 1.68 -5.69
CA SER A 253 22.60 3.01 -5.71
C SER A 253 21.59 4.09 -6.07
N LYS A 254 20.85 3.88 -7.14
CA LYS A 254 19.84 4.82 -7.60
C LYS A 254 18.63 4.86 -6.68
N ALA A 255 18.28 3.72 -6.05
CA ALA A 255 17.26 3.68 -5.02
C ALA A 255 17.62 4.61 -3.85
N LEU A 256 18.85 4.55 -3.36
CA LEU A 256 19.33 5.42 -2.27
C LEU A 256 19.26 6.91 -2.65
N GLU A 257 19.59 7.27 -3.89
CA GLU A 257 19.47 8.67 -4.37
C GLU A 257 18.00 9.16 -4.26
N TYR A 258 17.03 8.36 -4.68
CA TYR A 258 15.62 8.71 -4.59
C TYR A 258 15.13 8.78 -3.13
N TYR A 259 15.56 7.86 -2.27
CA TYR A 259 15.25 7.93 -0.84
C TYR A 259 15.80 9.19 -0.18
N GLN A 260 17.02 9.60 -0.53
CA GLN A 260 17.59 10.86 -0.05
C GLN A 260 16.87 12.09 -0.59
N ARG A 261 16.32 12.04 -1.81
CA ARG A 261 15.44 13.11 -2.34
C ARG A 261 14.15 13.19 -1.54
N ALA A 262 13.49 12.05 -1.29
CA ALA A 262 12.29 11.99 -0.49
C ALA A 262 12.46 12.62 0.90
N GLU A 263 13.59 12.38 1.56
CA GLU A 263 13.91 12.97 2.87
C GLU A 263 14.02 14.52 2.85
N LYS A 264 14.29 15.14 1.70
CA LYS A 264 14.40 16.58 1.55
C LYS A 264 13.05 17.26 1.31
N GLU A 265 12.07 16.51 0.82
CA GLU A 265 10.74 17.03 0.50
C GLU A 265 9.95 17.40 1.77
N ASN A 266 8.90 18.21 1.57
CA ASN A 266 7.98 18.59 2.62
C ASN A 266 7.05 17.41 2.97
N HIS A 267 7.11 16.94 4.23
CA HIS A 267 6.26 15.84 4.73
C HIS A 267 4.99 16.32 5.44
N SER A 268 4.70 17.63 5.41
CA SER A 268 3.42 18.14 5.91
C SER A 268 2.28 17.51 5.09
N TYR A 269 1.29 16.94 5.77
CA TYR A 269 0.17 16.24 5.15
C TYR A 269 0.54 15.01 4.31
N CYS A 270 1.74 14.44 4.52
CA CYS A 270 2.15 13.18 3.91
C CYS A 270 1.74 11.99 4.81
N PHE A 271 0.71 11.26 4.38
CA PHE A 271 0.15 10.13 5.15
C PHE A 271 0.13 8.87 4.30
N PRO A 272 1.07 7.94 4.49
CA PRO A 272 1.03 6.63 3.85
C PRO A 272 -0.26 5.90 4.20
N ASN A 273 -0.94 5.35 3.19
CA ASN A 273 -2.24 4.70 3.36
C ASN A 273 -2.41 3.41 2.55
N ARG A 274 -1.48 3.09 1.65
CA ARG A 274 -1.48 1.84 0.88
C ARG A 274 -0.63 0.78 1.54
N ILE A 275 -1.02 -0.47 1.39
CA ILE A 275 -0.25 -1.59 1.95
C ILE A 275 1.13 -1.74 1.29
N GLU A 276 1.26 -1.40 0.02
CA GLU A 276 2.52 -1.37 -0.72
C GLU A 276 3.51 -0.36 -0.12
N GLU A 277 3.02 0.75 0.43
CA GLU A 277 3.85 1.78 1.06
C GLU A 277 4.58 1.27 2.31
N VAL A 278 4.09 0.19 2.93
CA VAL A 278 4.83 -0.50 4.00
C VAL A 278 6.13 -1.07 3.47
N LEU A 279 6.07 -1.81 2.35
CA LEU A 279 7.25 -2.40 1.72
C LEU A 279 8.22 -1.32 1.23
N ILE A 280 7.68 -0.27 0.61
CA ILE A 280 8.43 0.87 0.10
C ILE A 280 9.21 1.57 1.23
N LEU A 281 8.54 1.90 2.36
CA LEU A 281 9.16 2.59 3.48
C LEU A 281 10.12 1.68 4.27
N GLN A 282 9.83 0.38 4.39
CA GLN A 282 10.75 -0.57 4.99
C GLN A 282 12.04 -0.70 4.18
N ASP A 283 11.95 -0.73 2.85
CA ASP A 283 13.13 -0.76 1.98
C ASP A 283 13.91 0.55 2.03
N ALA A 284 13.21 1.69 2.09
CA ALA A 284 13.83 2.99 2.30
C ALA A 284 14.65 3.03 3.60
N LEU A 285 14.13 2.48 4.71
CA LEU A 285 14.85 2.40 5.97
C LEU A 285 16.02 1.41 5.94
N ARG A 286 15.91 0.33 5.16
CA ARG A 286 16.99 -0.64 4.96
C ARG A 286 18.19 -0.02 4.28
N LEU A 287 17.98 0.77 3.21
CA LEU A 287 19.04 1.36 2.42
C LEU A 287 19.51 2.72 2.95
N ASN A 288 18.57 3.56 3.41
CA ASN A 288 18.87 4.88 3.98
C ASN A 288 18.68 4.88 5.50
N ILE A 289 19.64 4.34 6.21
CA ILE A 289 19.62 4.22 7.69
C ILE A 289 19.52 5.58 8.41
N HIS A 290 19.74 6.69 7.70
CA HIS A 290 19.59 8.06 8.21
C HIS A 290 18.27 8.71 7.77
N GLY A 291 17.31 7.93 7.29
CA GLY A 291 16.00 8.38 6.83
C GLY A 291 15.03 8.65 7.98
N ALA A 292 15.08 9.82 8.57
CA ALA A 292 14.21 10.18 9.69
C ALA A 292 12.73 10.26 9.27
N LYS A 293 12.45 10.80 8.07
CA LYS A 293 11.08 11.01 7.58
C LYS A 293 10.43 9.71 7.07
N ALA A 294 11.23 8.77 6.53
CA ALA A 294 10.74 7.43 6.23
C ALA A 294 10.27 6.71 7.50
N ALA A 295 11.06 6.76 8.57
CA ALA A 295 10.70 6.20 9.88
C ALA A 295 9.43 6.85 10.45
N TYR A 296 9.34 8.18 10.39
CA TYR A 296 8.15 8.94 10.78
C TYR A 296 6.91 8.48 10.00
N SER A 297 7.01 8.40 8.69
CA SER A 297 5.91 8.03 7.80
C SER A 297 5.43 6.59 8.06
N LEU A 298 6.36 5.66 8.23
CA LEU A 298 6.03 4.27 8.58
C LEU A 298 5.38 4.18 9.96
N GLY A 299 5.83 4.96 10.94
CA GLY A 299 5.21 5.09 12.26
C GLY A 299 3.75 5.57 12.17
N ASN A 300 3.46 6.54 11.28
CA ASN A 300 2.10 7.02 11.04
C ASN A 300 1.20 5.90 10.48
N PHE A 301 1.69 5.10 9.54
CA PHE A 301 0.97 3.93 9.02
C PHE A 301 0.67 2.92 10.13
N TRP A 302 1.68 2.57 10.95
CA TRP A 302 1.49 1.63 12.05
C TRP A 302 0.49 2.14 13.09
N TYR A 303 0.54 3.43 13.45
CA TYR A 303 -0.39 4.02 14.42
C TYR A 303 -1.82 4.03 13.90
N ALA A 304 -2.05 4.40 12.65
CA ALA A 304 -3.37 4.37 11.99
C ALA A 304 -3.95 2.94 11.97
N ASN A 305 -3.10 1.93 11.82
CA ASN A 305 -3.47 0.51 11.85
C ASN A 305 -3.45 -0.11 13.26
N ARG A 306 -3.42 0.70 14.31
CA ARG A 306 -3.45 0.29 15.73
C ARG A 306 -2.28 -0.62 16.16
N GLN A 307 -1.16 -0.59 15.46
CA GLN A 307 0.08 -1.26 15.82
C GLN A 307 0.98 -0.28 16.58
N TYR A 308 0.55 0.08 17.79
CA TYR A 308 1.12 1.20 18.54
C TYR A 308 2.56 1.00 18.95
N ASP A 309 2.98 -0.23 19.25
CA ASP A 309 4.36 -0.53 19.62
C ASP A 309 5.32 -0.32 18.44
N ASN A 310 4.92 -0.78 17.25
CA ASN A 310 5.66 -0.55 16.02
C ASN A 310 5.74 0.94 15.67
N ALA A 311 4.62 1.67 15.87
CA ALA A 311 4.57 3.12 15.63
C ALA A 311 5.54 3.87 16.55
N ILE A 312 5.52 3.57 17.85
CA ILE A 312 6.39 4.20 18.84
C ILE A 312 7.85 3.91 18.49
N ALA A 313 8.21 2.66 18.19
CA ALA A 313 9.58 2.29 17.81
C ALA A 313 10.07 3.05 16.56
N CYS A 314 9.21 3.18 15.54
CA CYS A 314 9.51 3.96 14.33
C CYS A 314 9.71 5.45 14.64
N TRP A 315 8.86 6.05 15.48
CA TRP A 315 8.98 7.46 15.86
C TRP A 315 10.18 7.72 16.79
N GLU A 316 10.49 6.82 17.72
CA GLU A 316 11.70 6.90 18.52
C GLU A 316 12.96 6.83 17.65
N HIS A 317 12.96 5.96 16.62
CA HIS A 317 14.04 5.88 15.63
C HIS A 317 14.15 7.18 14.83
N SER A 318 13.04 7.71 14.34
CA SER A 318 12.99 9.01 13.65
C SER A 318 13.55 10.15 14.50
N ALA A 319 13.12 10.23 15.76
CA ALA A 319 13.58 11.24 16.72
C ALA A 319 15.06 11.13 17.07
N ALA A 320 15.62 9.91 17.07
CA ALA A 320 17.04 9.68 17.29
C ALA A 320 17.91 10.17 16.11
N ILE A 321 17.41 10.00 14.87
CA ILE A 321 18.10 10.46 13.65
C ILE A 321 17.97 11.97 13.49
N ASN A 322 16.77 12.52 13.65
CA ASN A 322 16.50 13.95 13.54
C ASN A 322 15.80 14.48 14.81
N PRO A 323 16.56 14.86 15.85
CA PRO A 323 15.99 15.39 17.09
C PRO A 323 15.27 16.74 16.92
N ALA A 324 15.49 17.45 15.80
CA ALA A 324 14.90 18.75 15.50
C ALA A 324 13.55 18.67 14.74
N TYR A 325 12.92 17.50 14.70
CA TYR A 325 11.65 17.30 14.01
C TYR A 325 10.47 17.34 15.00
N PRO A 326 9.76 18.49 15.18
CA PRO A 326 8.80 18.68 16.28
C PRO A 326 7.62 17.73 16.20
N THR A 327 7.10 17.43 15.00
CA THR A 327 5.93 16.59 14.79
C THR A 327 6.15 15.15 15.31
N VAL A 328 7.37 14.63 15.25
CA VAL A 328 7.70 13.30 15.79
C VAL A 328 7.54 13.29 17.31
N TRP A 329 8.07 14.30 17.99
CA TRP A 329 7.97 14.41 19.45
C TRP A 329 6.53 14.58 19.92
N ARG A 330 5.71 15.36 19.16
CA ARG A 330 4.28 15.48 19.39
C ARG A 330 3.58 14.12 19.26
N ASN A 331 3.85 13.36 18.20
CA ASN A 331 3.24 12.03 17.98
C ASN A 331 3.65 11.04 19.07
N LEU A 332 4.91 11.06 19.50
CA LEU A 332 5.40 10.25 20.62
C LEU A 332 4.65 10.59 21.92
N SER A 333 4.44 11.88 22.22
CA SER A 333 3.66 12.31 23.37
C SER A 333 2.27 11.70 23.40
N LEU A 334 1.53 11.81 22.28
CA LEU A 334 0.21 11.23 22.14
C LEU A 334 0.20 9.72 22.35
N ALA A 335 1.21 9.01 21.83
CA ALA A 335 1.31 7.57 21.99
C ALA A 335 1.66 7.15 23.41
N TYR A 336 2.61 7.82 24.04
CA TYR A 336 2.97 7.53 25.44
C TYR A 336 1.79 7.77 26.38
N TYR A 337 1.07 8.88 26.23
CA TYR A 337 -0.11 9.18 27.04
C TYR A 337 -1.24 8.15 26.83
N ASN A 338 -1.63 7.95 25.57
CA ASN A 338 -2.86 7.20 25.27
C ASN A 338 -2.67 5.68 25.22
N LYS A 339 -1.43 5.19 25.00
CA LYS A 339 -1.18 3.75 24.72
C LYS A 339 -0.23 3.10 25.71
N ARG A 340 0.60 3.89 26.39
CA ARG A 340 1.55 3.40 27.40
C ARG A 340 1.19 3.83 28.82
N ASP A 341 0.24 4.76 28.99
CA ASP A 341 -0.10 5.47 30.23
C ASP A 341 1.14 6.10 30.91
N ASP A 342 2.16 6.41 30.10
CA ASP A 342 3.40 7.05 30.57
C ASP A 342 3.24 8.58 30.45
N LYS A 343 2.61 9.15 31.48
CA LYS A 343 2.28 10.58 31.53
C LYS A 343 3.53 11.47 31.61
N GLN A 344 4.56 11.00 32.27
CA GLN A 344 5.80 11.76 32.42
C GLN A 344 6.55 11.88 31.11
N LYS A 345 6.74 10.75 30.41
CA LYS A 345 7.38 10.74 29.09
C LYS A 345 6.57 11.46 28.03
N ALA A 346 5.23 11.41 28.15
CA ALA A 346 4.33 12.19 27.31
C ALA A 346 4.54 13.69 27.47
N LEU A 347 4.71 14.17 28.72
CA LEU A 347 4.97 15.57 28.99
C LEU A 347 6.35 16.00 28.45
N GLU A 348 7.41 15.30 28.79
CA GLU A 348 8.76 15.59 28.33
C GLU A 348 8.87 15.68 26.82
N THR A 349 8.20 14.76 26.11
CA THR A 349 8.20 14.76 24.64
C THR A 349 7.37 15.90 24.04
N LEU A 350 6.27 16.32 24.67
CA LEU A 350 5.46 17.44 24.18
C LEU A 350 6.11 18.79 24.45
N GLU A 351 6.73 18.96 25.62
CA GLU A 351 7.55 20.16 25.94
C GLU A 351 8.71 20.29 24.95
N LYS A 352 9.36 19.17 24.57
CA LYS A 352 10.39 19.17 23.54
C LYS A 352 9.86 19.55 22.16
N ALA A 353 8.65 19.07 21.78
CA ALA A 353 7.99 19.46 20.53
C ALA A 353 7.72 20.98 20.53
N TYR A 354 7.22 21.52 21.64
CA TYR A 354 6.95 22.96 21.78
C TYR A 354 8.23 23.80 21.68
N ALA A 355 9.30 23.41 22.38
CA ALA A 355 10.58 24.11 22.31
C ALA A 355 11.20 24.14 20.89
N LEU A 356 10.83 23.17 20.02
CA LEU A 356 11.28 23.12 18.62
C LEU A 356 10.41 23.97 17.69
N ASP A 357 9.13 24.17 18.04
CA ASP A 357 8.18 24.96 17.26
C ASP A 357 7.13 25.61 18.20
N GLU A 358 7.47 26.75 18.72
CA GLU A 358 6.63 27.55 19.63
C GLU A 358 5.42 28.19 18.93
N HIS A 359 5.41 28.20 17.59
CA HIS A 359 4.35 28.80 16.79
C HIS A 359 3.28 27.78 16.34
N ASP A 360 3.51 26.48 16.52
CA ASP A 360 2.48 25.49 16.22
C ASP A 360 1.36 25.54 17.29
N SER A 361 0.26 26.17 16.93
CA SER A 361 -0.91 26.33 17.80
C SER A 361 -1.50 25.00 18.27
N ARG A 362 -1.30 23.92 17.52
CA ARG A 362 -1.75 22.58 17.89
C ARG A 362 -0.91 22.02 19.03
N ILE A 363 0.41 22.13 18.93
CA ILE A 363 1.34 21.68 19.98
C ILE A 363 1.04 22.48 21.26
N LEU A 364 0.88 23.79 21.17
CA LEU A 364 0.57 24.65 22.30
C LEU A 364 -0.76 24.26 22.98
N MET A 365 -1.81 24.05 22.19
CA MET A 365 -3.11 23.61 22.71
C MET A 365 -3.04 22.24 23.41
N GLU A 366 -2.35 21.30 22.80
CA GLU A 366 -2.18 19.95 23.36
C GLU A 366 -1.35 19.97 24.64
N LEU A 367 -0.33 20.83 24.73
CA LEU A 367 0.49 21.01 25.92
C LEU A 367 -0.32 21.61 27.07
N ASP A 368 -1.12 22.65 26.80
CA ASP A 368 -2.03 23.21 27.81
C ASP A 368 -3.03 22.16 28.33
N GLN A 369 -3.61 21.37 27.43
CA GLN A 369 -4.51 20.28 27.83
C GLN A 369 -3.81 19.21 28.67
N LEU A 370 -2.57 18.85 28.32
CA LEU A 370 -1.80 17.88 29.07
C LEU A 370 -1.43 18.41 30.46
N TYR A 371 -0.98 19.65 30.59
CA TYR A 371 -0.74 20.31 31.88
C TYR A 371 -2.00 20.30 32.76
N LYS A 372 -3.17 20.64 32.16
CA LYS A 372 -4.46 20.60 32.89
C LYS A 372 -4.77 19.20 33.43
N ARG A 373 -4.58 18.16 32.61
CA ARG A 373 -4.83 16.77 32.99
C ARG A 373 -3.85 16.26 34.09
N LEU A 374 -2.63 16.83 34.12
CA LEU A 374 -1.62 16.53 35.15
C LEU A 374 -1.75 17.40 36.40
N GLY A 375 -2.78 18.26 36.45
CA GLY A 375 -3.07 19.10 37.61
C GLY A 375 -2.13 20.31 37.79
N ARG A 376 -1.48 20.76 36.72
CA ARG A 376 -0.65 21.98 36.78
C ARG A 376 -1.53 23.21 36.99
N PRO A 377 -1.10 24.15 37.85
CA PRO A 377 -1.84 25.38 38.13
C PRO A 377 -1.90 26.29 36.90
N HIS A 378 -2.91 27.18 36.84
CA HIS A 378 -3.10 28.10 35.73
C HIS A 378 -1.89 29.01 35.49
N SER A 379 -1.18 29.41 36.55
CA SER A 379 0.02 30.24 36.43
C SER A 379 1.15 29.58 35.63
N GLU A 380 1.29 28.27 35.74
CA GLU A 380 2.31 27.52 34.95
C GLU A 380 1.83 27.23 33.52
N ARG A 381 0.52 27.27 33.27
CA ARG A 381 -0.08 26.98 31.96
C ARG A 381 -0.13 28.23 31.04
N LEU A 382 -0.06 29.44 31.63
CA LEU A 382 -0.08 30.72 30.93
C LEU A 382 1.30 31.32 30.72
N ALA A 383 2.33 30.72 31.29
CA ALA A 383 3.71 31.14 31.12
C ALA A 383 4.32 30.53 29.86
#